data_3044dc435f1b779f175c17ee94e1e866
#
_entry.id   3044dc435f1b779f175c17ee94e1e866
#
_cell.length_a   1.000
_cell.length_b   1.000
_cell.length_c   1.000
_cell.angle_alpha   90.00
_cell.angle_beta   90.00
_cell.angle_gamma   90.00
#
_symmetry.space_group_name_H-M   'P 1'
#
loop_
_entity.id
_entity.type
_entity.pdbx_description
1 polymer ?
#
loop_
_entity_poly.entity_id
_entity_poly.type
_entity_poly.pdbx_seq_one_letter_code
_entity_poly.pdbx_strand_id
1 'polypeptide(L)'
;MKVSTLFIYNLGFKSGDNREVFVKSINAYKLLLCLIDNYFNSIDNSDKLPKTTLLNRYKFKKESLRYLKNYQRPLEHIRLDYKDNSKKIFYGIFIRKDYILYYVNKKIHEIVTKYNYNIEIPVLVLNSFKSFYSFRFYLLTKVIFKNRAVIKYKLSTLRKLLTLDNSVFLNNRNFCRFIIEKSINEINQTDLLSHKINYKYERNKYRKVEYIILYKSKK
;
A
#
# COMPACT_ATOMS: atom_id res chain seq x y z
N MET A 1 -10.77 -5.88 7.14
CA MET A 1 -10.66 -4.69 6.28
C MET A 1 -10.72 -5.13 4.83
N LYS A 2 -11.64 -4.56 4.05
CA LYS A 2 -11.75 -4.80 2.60
C LYS A 2 -11.19 -3.60 1.85
N VAL A 3 -10.29 -3.84 0.90
CA VAL A 3 -9.67 -2.77 0.12
C VAL A 3 -9.71 -3.12 -1.35
N SER A 4 -10.17 -2.18 -2.18
CA SER A 4 -10.13 -2.35 -3.64
C SER A 4 -8.69 -2.49 -4.13
N THR A 5 -8.45 -3.45 -5.01
CA THR A 5 -7.14 -3.68 -5.60
C THR A 5 -6.66 -2.49 -6.43
N LEU A 6 -7.56 -1.60 -6.85
CA LEU A 6 -7.18 -0.33 -7.47
C LEU A 6 -6.23 0.49 -6.59
N PHE A 7 -6.48 0.56 -5.27
CA PHE A 7 -5.61 1.26 -4.35
C PHE A 7 -4.27 0.56 -4.12
N ILE A 8 -4.17 -0.71 -4.45
CA ILE A 8 -2.92 -1.46 -4.34
C ILE A 8 -2.05 -1.25 -5.58
N TYR A 9 -2.64 -1.26 -6.78
CA TYR A 9 -1.90 -1.15 -8.02
C TYR A 9 -1.64 0.30 -8.47
N ASN A 10 -2.57 1.21 -8.21
CA ASN A 10 -2.65 2.50 -8.89
C ASN A 10 -2.50 3.72 -7.94
N LEU A 11 -1.98 3.54 -6.72
CA LEU A 11 -1.65 4.68 -5.88
C LEU A 11 -0.50 5.47 -6.50
N GLY A 12 -0.78 6.72 -6.82
CA GLY A 12 0.17 7.70 -7.32
C GLY A 12 0.58 8.69 -6.23
N PHE A 13 1.87 9.00 -6.18
CA PHE A 13 2.42 10.09 -5.39
C PHE A 13 3.01 11.10 -6.37
N LYS A 14 2.42 12.29 -6.48
CA LYS A 14 3.08 13.36 -7.22
C LYS A 14 4.41 13.72 -6.55
N SER A 15 5.38 14.06 -7.38
CA SER A 15 6.78 14.37 -7.08
C SER A 15 7.01 15.17 -5.79
N GLY A 16 8.07 14.86 -5.07
CA GLY A 16 8.61 15.66 -3.98
C GLY A 16 8.20 15.15 -2.59
N ASP A 17 7.65 16.04 -1.80
CA ASP A 17 7.58 15.94 -0.34
C ASP A 17 6.64 14.88 0.23
N ASN A 18 5.59 14.51 -0.51
CA ASN A 18 4.52 13.67 0.07
C ASN A 18 4.88 12.18 0.16
N ARG A 19 5.70 11.68 -0.79
CA ARG A 19 6.13 10.28 -0.79
C ARG A 19 7.03 9.96 0.39
N GLU A 20 7.93 10.85 0.74
CA GLU A 20 8.85 10.66 1.86
C GLU A 20 8.14 10.39 3.17
N VAL A 21 6.99 11.03 3.40
CA VAL A 21 6.20 10.80 4.62
C VAL A 21 5.68 9.38 4.69
N PHE A 22 5.20 8.81 3.57
CA PHE A 22 4.73 7.42 3.54
C PHE A 22 5.87 6.41 3.67
N VAL A 23 7.02 6.71 3.08
CA VAL A 23 8.22 5.87 3.21
C VAL A 23 8.79 5.93 4.63
N LYS A 24 8.84 7.12 5.21
CA LYS A 24 9.33 7.33 6.59
C LYS A 24 8.34 6.83 7.64
N SER A 25 7.04 6.84 7.34
CA SER A 25 6.01 6.41 8.29
C SER A 25 4.98 5.49 7.66
N ILE A 26 5.15 4.20 7.88
CA ILE A 26 4.17 3.17 7.51
C ILE A 26 2.77 3.48 8.06
N ASN A 27 2.66 4.20 9.19
CA ASN A 27 1.39 4.55 9.80
C ASN A 27 0.56 5.51 8.94
N ALA A 28 1.18 6.37 8.13
CA ALA A 28 0.46 7.20 7.16
C ALA A 28 -0.26 6.33 6.11
N TYR A 29 0.41 5.29 5.61
CA TYR A 29 -0.20 4.35 4.65
C TYR A 29 -1.27 3.47 5.29
N LYS A 30 -1.04 3.02 6.53
CA LYS A 30 -2.06 2.29 7.30
C LYS A 30 -3.30 3.16 7.52
N LEU A 31 -3.12 4.44 7.87
CA LEU A 31 -4.22 5.37 8.03
C LEU A 31 -5.01 5.55 6.73
N LEU A 32 -4.34 5.72 5.59
CA LEU A 32 -4.99 5.76 4.28
C LEU A 32 -5.92 4.57 4.07
N LEU A 33 -5.42 3.35 4.31
CA LEU A 33 -6.22 2.14 4.14
C LEU A 33 -7.40 2.06 5.11
N CYS A 34 -7.25 2.58 6.34
CA CYS A 34 -8.34 2.65 7.30
C CYS A 34 -9.43 3.64 6.87
N LEU A 35 -9.05 4.81 6.33
CA LEU A 35 -10.00 5.79 5.80
C LEU A 35 -10.77 5.22 4.60
N ILE A 36 -10.07 4.54 3.70
CA ILE A 36 -10.66 3.86 2.54
C ILE A 36 -11.63 2.75 2.99
N ASP A 37 -11.20 1.88 3.91
CA ASP A 37 -12.04 0.79 4.43
C ASP A 37 -13.27 1.36 5.16
N ASN A 38 -13.10 2.41 5.97
CA ASN A 38 -14.22 3.03 6.67
C ASN A 38 -15.25 3.61 5.69
N TYR A 39 -14.80 4.29 4.66
CA TYR A 39 -15.69 4.91 3.67
C TYR A 39 -16.45 3.88 2.83
N PHE A 40 -15.74 2.92 2.22
CA PHE A 40 -16.35 1.99 1.26
C PHE A 40 -17.04 0.78 1.90
N ASN A 41 -16.81 0.52 3.19
CA ASN A 41 -17.36 -0.65 3.86
C ASN A 41 -18.21 -0.30 5.11
N SER A 42 -18.45 0.98 5.38
CA SER A 42 -19.48 1.43 6.35
C SER A 42 -20.85 1.46 5.67
N ILE A 43 -21.91 1.25 6.46
CA ILE A 43 -23.30 1.25 5.97
C ILE A 43 -23.64 2.59 5.31
N ASP A 44 -23.15 3.69 5.88
CA ASP A 44 -23.52 5.05 5.50
C ASP A 44 -22.47 5.76 4.64
N ASN A 45 -21.49 5.05 4.06
CA ASN A 45 -20.32 5.67 3.41
C ASN A 45 -19.76 6.84 4.23
N SER A 46 -19.59 6.59 5.53
CA SER A 46 -19.25 7.63 6.50
C SER A 46 -17.91 8.30 6.18
N ASP A 47 -17.94 9.62 6.08
CA ASP A 47 -16.77 10.48 5.93
C ASP A 47 -16.13 10.88 7.28
N LYS A 48 -16.59 10.27 8.37
CA LYS A 48 -16.12 10.47 9.73
C LYS A 48 -15.58 9.18 10.34
N LEU A 49 -14.32 9.19 10.78
CA LEU A 49 -13.67 8.07 11.44
C LEU A 49 -13.32 8.45 12.90
N PRO A 50 -14.01 7.90 13.90
CA PRO A 50 -13.65 8.10 15.31
C PRO A 50 -12.25 7.57 15.62
N LYS A 51 -11.46 8.25 16.44
CA LYS A 51 -10.13 7.77 16.87
C LYS A 51 -10.23 6.50 17.71
N THR A 52 -11.33 6.31 18.43
CA THR A 52 -11.62 5.05 19.12
C THR A 52 -11.72 3.87 18.15
N THR A 53 -12.28 4.10 16.95
CA THR A 53 -12.33 3.08 15.88
C THR A 53 -10.92 2.73 15.38
N LEU A 54 -10.01 3.71 15.24
CA LEU A 54 -8.60 3.43 14.92
C LEU A 54 -7.95 2.52 15.97
N LEU A 55 -8.20 2.75 17.25
CA LEU A 55 -7.66 1.94 18.33
C LEU A 55 -8.31 0.56 18.39
N ASN A 56 -9.64 0.51 18.39
CA ASN A 56 -10.39 -0.71 18.67
C ASN A 56 -10.51 -1.62 17.45
N ARG A 57 -10.92 -1.08 16.30
CA ARG A 57 -11.13 -1.86 15.07
C ARG A 57 -9.83 -2.06 14.30
N TYR A 58 -9.03 -0.99 14.11
CA TYR A 58 -7.82 -1.05 13.29
C TYR A 58 -6.53 -1.28 14.09
N LYS A 59 -6.65 -1.41 15.41
CA LYS A 59 -5.51 -1.74 16.31
C LYS A 59 -4.34 -0.77 16.17
N PHE A 60 -4.61 0.51 15.90
CA PHE A 60 -3.56 1.53 15.95
C PHE A 60 -3.01 1.65 17.36
N LYS A 61 -1.71 1.87 17.49
CA LYS A 61 -1.10 2.17 18.79
C LYS A 61 -1.48 3.57 19.23
N LYS A 62 -1.76 3.74 20.54
CA LYS A 62 -2.16 5.02 21.13
C LYS A 62 -1.14 6.13 20.82
N GLU A 63 0.14 5.81 20.88
CA GLU A 63 1.24 6.73 20.58
C GLU A 63 1.20 7.24 19.13
N SER A 64 0.75 6.40 18.19
CA SER A 64 0.64 6.77 16.78
C SER A 64 -0.42 7.86 16.53
N LEU A 65 -1.40 8.00 17.41
CA LEU A 65 -2.44 9.03 17.28
C LEU A 65 -1.89 10.45 17.43
N ARG A 66 -0.77 10.62 18.14
CA ARG A 66 -0.11 11.93 18.32
C ARG A 66 0.41 12.49 16.99
N TYR A 67 0.74 11.63 16.05
CA TYR A 67 1.34 12.00 14.77
C TYR A 67 0.32 12.12 13.62
N LEU A 68 -0.98 11.92 13.87
CA LEU A 68 -2.00 11.95 12.82
C LEU A 68 -1.99 13.26 12.03
N LYS A 69 -1.80 14.40 12.70
CA LYS A 69 -1.74 15.72 12.05
C LYS A 69 -0.63 15.81 10.99
N ASN A 70 0.49 15.11 11.22
CA ASN A 70 1.60 15.09 10.28
C ASN A 70 1.26 14.35 8.97
N TYR A 71 0.22 13.50 8.99
CA TYR A 71 -0.23 12.73 7.83
C TYR A 71 -1.34 13.43 7.04
N GLN A 72 -1.95 14.49 7.58
CA GLN A 72 -3.06 15.18 6.95
C GLN A 72 -2.70 15.64 5.54
N ARG A 73 -1.73 16.55 5.41
CA ARG A 73 -1.30 17.12 4.13
C ARG A 73 -0.83 16.06 3.12
N PRO A 74 0.02 15.08 3.49
CA PRO A 74 0.37 13.99 2.59
C PRO A 74 -0.84 13.20 2.07
N LEU A 75 -1.82 12.89 2.93
CA LEU A 75 -3.03 12.16 2.53
C LEU A 75 -3.93 12.97 1.58
N GLU A 76 -4.01 14.29 1.73
CA GLU A 76 -4.76 15.18 0.83
C GLU A 76 -4.17 15.23 -0.59
N HIS A 77 -2.88 14.90 -0.74
CA HIS A 77 -2.19 14.93 -2.03
C HIS A 77 -2.08 13.56 -2.70
N ILE A 78 -2.52 12.50 -2.04
CA ILE A 78 -2.53 11.16 -2.62
C ILE A 78 -3.50 11.07 -3.80
N ARG A 79 -3.10 10.33 -4.82
CA ARG A 79 -3.89 10.18 -6.04
C ARG A 79 -4.12 8.70 -6.36
N LEU A 80 -5.19 8.45 -7.07
CA LEU A 80 -5.45 7.20 -7.75
C LEU A 80 -5.21 7.42 -9.25
N ASP A 81 -4.26 6.70 -9.82
CA ASP A 81 -3.95 6.74 -11.25
C ASP A 81 -4.70 5.59 -11.93
N TYR A 82 -5.67 5.90 -12.76
CA TYR A 82 -6.50 4.89 -13.42
C TYR A 82 -6.86 5.33 -14.84
N LYS A 83 -6.55 4.49 -15.84
CA LYS A 83 -6.85 4.74 -17.27
C LYS A 83 -6.49 6.16 -17.70
N ASP A 84 -5.22 6.51 -17.64
CA ASP A 84 -4.66 7.83 -18.02
C ASP A 84 -5.20 9.04 -17.25
N ASN A 85 -6.00 8.80 -16.21
CA ASN A 85 -6.52 9.81 -15.32
C ASN A 85 -5.88 9.68 -13.93
N SER A 86 -5.42 10.81 -13.40
CA SER A 86 -4.89 10.92 -12.05
C SER A 86 -5.81 11.80 -11.21
N LYS A 87 -6.45 11.25 -10.18
CA LYS A 87 -7.41 11.97 -9.34
C LYS A 87 -6.97 11.92 -7.87
N LYS A 88 -7.11 13.06 -7.15
CA LYS A 88 -6.96 13.06 -5.69
C LYS A 88 -7.99 12.12 -5.08
N ILE A 89 -7.59 11.32 -4.09
CA ILE A 89 -8.48 10.40 -3.38
C ILE A 89 -9.41 11.20 -2.46
N PHE A 90 -8.85 12.19 -1.77
CA PHE A 90 -9.59 13.05 -0.86
C PHE A 90 -9.62 14.49 -1.36
N TYR A 91 -10.75 15.16 -1.19
CA TYR A 91 -10.86 16.62 -1.35
C TYR A 91 -10.34 17.35 -0.12
N GLY A 92 -10.47 16.78 1.06
CA GLY A 92 -9.99 17.32 2.31
C GLY A 92 -9.94 16.27 3.42
N ILE A 93 -9.04 16.47 4.37
CA ILE A 93 -8.90 15.65 5.57
C ILE A 93 -8.69 16.59 6.75
N PHE A 94 -9.43 16.41 7.82
CA PHE A 94 -9.39 17.27 8.99
C PHE A 94 -9.23 16.41 10.25
N ILE A 95 -8.09 16.53 10.90
CA ILE A 95 -7.80 15.83 12.15
C ILE A 95 -8.35 16.63 13.33
N ARG A 96 -9.41 16.16 13.92
CA ARG A 96 -10.06 16.75 15.10
C ARG A 96 -9.61 16.05 16.39
N LYS A 97 -10.09 16.54 17.55
CA LYS A 97 -9.75 15.96 18.86
C LYS A 97 -10.11 14.47 18.94
N ASP A 98 -11.34 14.11 18.58
CA ASP A 98 -11.88 12.77 18.81
C ASP A 98 -12.10 11.96 17.52
N TYR A 99 -12.02 12.59 16.36
CA TYR A 99 -12.28 11.94 15.06
C TYR A 99 -11.46 12.56 13.94
N ILE A 100 -11.47 11.88 12.79
CA ILE A 100 -10.97 12.37 11.51
C ILE A 100 -12.18 12.57 10.60
N LEU A 101 -12.34 13.77 10.07
CA LEU A 101 -13.31 14.09 9.03
C LEU A 101 -12.57 14.08 7.68
N TYR A 102 -13.15 13.47 6.66
CA TYR A 102 -12.52 13.40 5.33
C TYR A 102 -13.58 13.30 4.25
N TYR A 103 -13.29 13.88 3.09
CA TYR A 103 -14.20 13.92 1.96
C TYR A 103 -13.59 13.18 0.78
N VAL A 104 -14.16 12.04 0.44
CA VAL A 104 -13.72 11.23 -0.71
C VAL A 104 -14.18 11.87 -2.01
N ASN A 105 -13.32 11.87 -3.01
CA ASN A 105 -13.64 12.39 -4.34
C ASN A 105 -14.72 11.50 -4.99
N LYS A 106 -15.84 12.12 -5.39
CA LYS A 106 -16.98 11.41 -6.01
C LYS A 106 -16.58 10.56 -7.22
N LYS A 107 -15.66 11.05 -8.05
CA LYS A 107 -15.13 10.27 -9.19
C LYS A 107 -14.34 9.03 -8.75
N ILE A 108 -13.64 9.09 -7.61
CA ILE A 108 -12.98 7.92 -7.03
C ILE A 108 -14.02 6.93 -6.52
N HIS A 109 -15.06 7.40 -5.85
CA HIS A 109 -16.17 6.54 -5.42
C HIS A 109 -16.78 5.77 -6.60
N GLU A 110 -17.13 6.46 -7.69
CA GLU A 110 -17.68 5.85 -8.91
C GLU A 110 -16.75 4.80 -9.54
N ILE A 111 -15.44 5.13 -9.67
CA ILE A 111 -14.44 4.22 -10.23
C ILE A 111 -14.33 2.95 -9.37
N VAL A 112 -14.20 3.10 -8.06
CA VAL A 112 -14.00 1.98 -7.13
C VAL A 112 -15.24 1.09 -7.07
N THR A 113 -16.43 1.68 -7.05
CA THR A 113 -17.70 0.95 -7.03
C THR A 113 -17.88 0.12 -8.30
N LYS A 114 -17.59 0.68 -9.47
CA LYS A 114 -17.64 -0.04 -10.74
C LYS A 114 -16.60 -1.16 -10.85
N TYR A 115 -15.43 -0.99 -10.25
CA TYR A 115 -14.33 -1.97 -10.35
C TYR A 115 -14.57 -3.23 -9.54
N ASN A 116 -15.30 -3.17 -8.46
CA ASN A 116 -15.76 -4.25 -7.56
C ASN A 116 -14.81 -5.44 -7.32
N TYR A 117 -13.49 -5.23 -7.40
CA TYR A 117 -12.49 -6.25 -7.11
C TYR A 117 -11.72 -5.90 -5.84
N ASN A 118 -12.04 -6.60 -4.75
CA ASN A 118 -11.52 -6.33 -3.42
C ASN A 118 -10.68 -7.48 -2.88
N ILE A 119 -9.73 -7.15 -2.01
CA ILE A 119 -9.04 -8.12 -1.16
C ILE A 119 -9.38 -7.87 0.30
N GLU A 120 -9.41 -8.96 1.06
CA GLU A 120 -9.52 -8.89 2.51
C GLU A 120 -8.12 -8.85 3.13
N ILE A 121 -7.91 -7.85 3.99
CA ILE A 121 -6.66 -7.68 4.73
C ILE A 121 -7.01 -7.86 6.21
N PRO A 122 -6.46 -8.90 6.89
CA PRO A 122 -6.62 -9.03 8.34
C PRO A 122 -6.08 -7.78 9.03
N VAL A 123 -6.79 -7.27 10.02
CA VAL A 123 -6.41 -6.03 10.71
C VAL A 123 -5.04 -6.16 11.40
N LEU A 124 -4.72 -7.35 11.91
CA LEU A 124 -3.41 -7.65 12.52
C LEU A 124 -2.24 -7.35 11.60
N VAL A 125 -2.43 -7.52 10.28
CA VAL A 125 -1.42 -7.21 9.26
C VAL A 125 -0.96 -5.75 9.31
N LEU A 126 -1.84 -4.83 9.72
CA LEU A 126 -1.47 -3.41 9.86
C LEU A 126 -0.29 -3.19 10.81
N ASN A 127 -0.10 -4.07 11.79
CA ASN A 127 0.96 -3.93 12.78
C ASN A 127 2.13 -4.93 12.60
N SER A 128 2.05 -5.81 11.60
CA SER A 128 3.05 -6.87 11.38
C SER A 128 4.28 -6.39 10.63
N PHE A 129 4.22 -5.25 9.94
CA PHE A 129 5.32 -4.72 9.15
C PHE A 129 5.90 -3.45 9.74
N LYS A 130 7.23 -3.36 9.71
CA LYS A 130 8.01 -2.16 10.09
C LYS A 130 8.29 -1.26 8.88
N SER A 131 8.41 -1.87 7.69
CA SER A 131 8.71 -1.18 6.44
C SER A 131 7.47 -0.92 5.61
N PHE A 132 7.35 0.30 5.06
CA PHE A 132 6.36 0.65 4.04
C PHE A 132 6.45 -0.28 2.83
N TYR A 133 7.66 -0.57 2.35
CA TYR A 133 7.87 -1.42 1.18
C TYR A 133 7.47 -2.87 1.43
N SER A 134 7.78 -3.41 2.60
CA SER A 134 7.39 -4.78 2.97
C SER A 134 5.87 -4.91 3.06
N PHE A 135 5.19 -3.93 3.66
CA PHE A 135 3.74 -3.92 3.72
C PHE A 135 3.12 -3.80 2.31
N ARG A 136 3.64 -2.89 1.49
CA ARG A 136 3.20 -2.71 0.10
C ARG A 136 3.43 -3.97 -0.73
N PHE A 137 4.59 -4.59 -0.59
CA PHE A 137 4.94 -5.83 -1.27
C PHE A 137 4.04 -6.99 -0.84
N TYR A 138 3.73 -7.09 0.46
CA TYR A 138 2.75 -8.05 0.96
C TYR A 138 1.37 -7.88 0.30
N LEU A 139 0.86 -6.66 0.21
CA LEU A 139 -0.43 -6.40 -0.44
C LEU A 139 -0.41 -6.80 -1.92
N LEU A 140 0.66 -6.48 -2.63
CA LEU A 140 0.85 -6.89 -4.02
C LEU A 140 0.87 -8.41 -4.15
N THR A 141 1.66 -9.10 -3.33
CA THR A 141 1.76 -10.56 -3.40
C THR A 141 0.46 -11.26 -3.02
N LYS A 142 -0.30 -10.71 -2.07
CA LYS A 142 -1.63 -11.22 -1.71
C LYS A 142 -2.61 -11.16 -2.88
N VAL A 143 -2.60 -10.08 -3.66
CA VAL A 143 -3.42 -9.95 -4.88
C VAL A 143 -2.96 -10.93 -5.95
N ILE A 144 -1.67 -10.92 -6.24
CA ILE A 144 -1.06 -11.69 -7.34
C ILE A 144 -1.22 -13.18 -7.11
N PHE A 145 -0.88 -13.63 -5.92
CA PHE A 145 -0.90 -15.06 -5.59
C PHE A 145 -2.29 -15.61 -5.24
N LYS A 146 -3.34 -14.80 -5.33
CA LYS A 146 -4.70 -15.32 -5.20
C LYS A 146 -4.98 -16.42 -6.24
N ASN A 147 -4.58 -16.17 -7.50
CA ASN A 147 -4.90 -17.03 -8.64
C ASN A 147 -3.66 -17.53 -9.42
N ARG A 148 -2.45 -17.26 -8.94
CA ARG A 148 -1.20 -17.63 -9.63
C ARG A 148 -0.21 -18.24 -8.66
N ALA A 149 0.57 -19.22 -9.11
CA ALA A 149 1.68 -19.79 -8.34
C ALA A 149 3.01 -19.10 -8.63
N VAL A 150 3.15 -18.55 -9.85
CA VAL A 150 4.36 -17.92 -10.36
C VAL A 150 3.99 -16.63 -11.08
N ILE A 151 4.81 -15.61 -10.95
CA ILE A 151 4.69 -14.37 -11.72
C ILE A 151 6.06 -13.79 -12.04
N LYS A 152 6.20 -13.22 -13.24
CA LYS A 152 7.40 -12.52 -13.70
C LYS A 152 7.11 -11.03 -13.83
N TYR A 153 7.97 -10.21 -13.24
CA TYR A 153 7.91 -8.75 -13.35
C TYR A 153 9.20 -8.19 -13.93
N LYS A 154 9.06 -7.21 -14.84
CA LYS A 154 10.17 -6.32 -15.15
C LYS A 154 10.44 -5.42 -13.94
N LEU A 155 11.71 -5.21 -13.56
CA LEU A 155 12.04 -4.43 -12.36
C LEU A 155 11.47 -3.01 -12.41
N SER A 156 11.44 -2.38 -13.60
CA SER A 156 10.83 -1.05 -13.79
C SER A 156 9.34 -1.04 -13.46
N THR A 157 8.60 -2.09 -13.80
CA THR A 157 7.18 -2.25 -13.45
C THR A 157 7.01 -2.42 -11.96
N LEU A 158 7.83 -3.28 -11.33
CA LEU A 158 7.76 -3.50 -9.89
C LEU A 158 8.10 -2.23 -9.09
N ARG A 159 9.05 -1.41 -9.57
CA ARG A 159 9.33 -0.09 -9.00
C ARG A 159 8.09 0.79 -8.97
N LYS A 160 7.39 0.91 -10.10
CA LYS A 160 6.14 1.67 -10.20
C LYS A 160 5.07 1.15 -9.25
N LEU A 161 4.89 -0.16 -9.19
CA LEU A 161 3.92 -0.81 -8.28
C LEU A 161 4.24 -0.57 -6.80
N LEU A 162 5.53 -0.46 -6.45
CA LEU A 162 5.99 -0.10 -5.10
C LEU A 162 6.04 1.41 -4.87
N THR A 163 5.55 2.22 -5.83
CA THR A 163 5.55 3.69 -5.76
C THR A 163 6.94 4.30 -5.63
N LEU A 164 7.95 3.63 -6.18
CA LEU A 164 9.30 4.14 -6.29
C LEU A 164 9.44 4.94 -7.57
N ASP A 165 9.85 6.19 -7.47
CA ASP A 165 10.28 6.90 -8.66
C ASP A 165 11.69 6.46 -9.10
N ASN A 166 12.08 6.85 -10.30
CA ASN A 166 13.35 6.42 -10.88
C ASN A 166 14.58 7.00 -10.17
N SER A 167 14.42 8.03 -9.33
CA SER A 167 15.53 8.67 -8.61
C SER A 167 15.98 7.89 -7.38
N VAL A 168 15.08 7.06 -6.82
CA VAL A 168 15.38 6.27 -5.62
C VAL A 168 15.88 4.89 -6.01
N PHE A 169 17.06 4.53 -5.51
CA PHE A 169 17.71 3.26 -5.87
C PHE A 169 17.88 3.09 -7.39
N LEU A 170 18.48 4.09 -8.08
CA LEU A 170 18.78 4.03 -9.52
C LEU A 170 19.44 2.71 -9.94
N ASN A 171 20.31 2.17 -9.06
CA ASN A 171 20.95 0.89 -9.30
C ASN A 171 19.97 -0.27 -8.97
N ASN A 172 19.72 -1.13 -9.96
CA ASN A 172 18.89 -2.32 -9.81
C ASN A 172 19.41 -3.25 -8.71
N ARG A 173 20.72 -3.38 -8.50
CA ARG A 173 21.30 -4.19 -7.41
C ARG A 173 20.85 -3.70 -6.04
N ASN A 174 20.89 -2.39 -5.81
CA ASN A 174 20.45 -1.80 -4.53
C ASN A 174 18.94 -1.93 -4.34
N PHE A 175 18.16 -1.74 -5.40
CA PHE A 175 16.72 -1.98 -5.35
C PHE A 175 16.38 -3.43 -5.00
N CYS A 176 17.02 -4.39 -5.64
CA CYS A 176 16.85 -5.81 -5.32
C CYS A 176 17.18 -6.09 -3.86
N ARG A 177 18.38 -5.70 -3.41
CA ARG A 177 18.88 -5.99 -2.06
C ARG A 177 18.10 -5.30 -0.96
N PHE A 178 17.87 -3.98 -1.09
CA PHE A 178 17.34 -3.17 0.01
C PHE A 178 15.82 -3.10 0.05
N ILE A 179 15.16 -3.38 -1.05
CA ILE A 179 13.69 -3.33 -1.13
C ILE A 179 13.12 -4.73 -1.29
N ILE A 180 13.45 -5.44 -2.35
CA ILE A 180 12.80 -6.71 -2.69
C ILE A 180 13.17 -7.79 -1.67
N GLU A 181 14.45 -8.06 -1.49
CA GLU A 181 14.93 -9.14 -0.62
C GLU A 181 14.56 -8.89 0.83
N LYS A 182 14.72 -7.65 1.32
CA LYS A 182 14.29 -7.29 2.69
C LYS A 182 12.79 -7.45 2.87
N SER A 183 11.98 -7.04 1.88
CA SER A 183 10.53 -7.18 1.95
C SER A 183 10.10 -8.65 1.96
N ILE A 184 10.68 -9.48 1.11
CA ILE A 184 10.38 -10.92 1.06
C ILE A 184 10.79 -11.59 2.38
N ASN A 185 11.97 -11.27 2.90
CA ASN A 185 12.43 -11.82 4.17
C ASN A 185 11.50 -11.42 5.33
N GLU A 186 11.11 -10.15 5.43
CA GLU A 186 10.17 -9.69 6.46
C GLU A 186 8.80 -10.38 6.33
N ILE A 187 8.27 -10.54 5.11
CA ILE A 187 7.01 -11.24 4.85
C ILE A 187 7.11 -12.72 5.25
N ASN A 188 8.20 -13.39 4.86
CA ASN A 188 8.40 -14.81 5.16
C ASN A 188 8.64 -15.12 6.64
N GLN A 189 9.03 -14.13 7.44
CA GLN A 189 9.13 -14.22 8.90
C GLN A 189 7.77 -14.09 9.59
N THR A 190 6.74 -13.66 8.86
CA THR A 190 5.38 -13.57 9.39
C THR A 190 4.59 -14.84 9.04
N ASP A 191 3.56 -15.14 9.83
CA ASP A 191 2.60 -16.21 9.52
C ASP A 191 1.37 -15.72 8.75
N LEU A 192 1.48 -14.57 8.09
CA LEU A 192 0.37 -13.91 7.40
C LEU A 192 0.00 -14.57 6.06
N LEU A 193 0.91 -15.31 5.47
CA LEU A 193 0.68 -16.08 4.25
C LEU A 193 0.77 -17.58 4.56
N SER A 194 -0.06 -18.39 3.92
CA SER A 194 -0.04 -19.86 3.99
C SER A 194 1.16 -20.49 3.25
N HIS A 195 1.99 -19.69 2.62
CA HIS A 195 3.14 -20.09 1.81
C HIS A 195 4.28 -19.11 1.99
N LYS A 196 5.50 -19.55 1.68
CA LYS A 196 6.65 -18.65 1.55
C LYS A 196 6.70 -18.06 0.14
N ILE A 197 7.25 -16.86 0.04
CA ILE A 197 7.57 -16.22 -1.23
C ILE A 197 9.05 -16.46 -1.52
N ASN A 198 9.33 -17.04 -2.67
CA ASN A 198 10.69 -17.18 -3.19
C ASN A 198 10.83 -16.34 -4.45
N TYR A 199 12.07 -16.11 -4.86
CA TYR A 199 12.38 -15.31 -6.03
C TYR A 199 13.57 -15.82 -6.79
N LYS A 200 13.61 -15.50 -8.09
CA LYS A 200 14.75 -15.70 -8.98
C LYS A 200 14.91 -14.47 -9.85
N TYR A 201 16.13 -14.04 -10.07
CA TYR A 201 16.43 -12.95 -10.98
C TYR A 201 16.81 -13.47 -12.36
N GLU A 202 16.28 -12.84 -13.40
CA GLU A 202 16.77 -13.00 -14.77
C GLU A 202 17.58 -11.77 -15.18
N ARG A 203 18.70 -12.04 -15.87
CA ARG A 203 19.62 -11.02 -16.34
C ARG A 203 19.52 -10.87 -17.85
N ASN A 204 19.71 -9.65 -18.33
CA ASN A 204 19.82 -9.39 -19.77
C ASN A 204 21.22 -9.78 -20.32
N LYS A 205 21.41 -9.57 -21.62
CA LYS A 205 22.70 -9.85 -22.32
C LYS A 205 23.91 -9.12 -21.72
N TYR A 206 23.71 -8.03 -21.00
CA TYR A 206 24.74 -7.26 -20.29
C TYR A 206 24.90 -7.69 -18.83
N ARG A 207 24.39 -8.86 -18.43
CA ARG A 207 24.41 -9.40 -17.05
C ARG A 207 23.70 -8.51 -16.00
N LYS A 208 22.94 -7.50 -16.42
CA LYS A 208 22.16 -6.66 -15.51
C LYS A 208 20.82 -7.33 -15.21
N VAL A 209 20.40 -7.32 -13.95
CA VAL A 209 19.08 -7.84 -13.56
C VAL A 209 17.99 -6.99 -14.22
N GLU A 210 17.12 -7.64 -14.97
CA GLU A 210 16.02 -7.02 -15.70
C GLU A 210 14.65 -7.46 -15.20
N TYR A 211 14.53 -8.75 -14.85
CA TYR A 211 13.29 -9.34 -14.38
C TYR A 211 13.48 -10.02 -13.02
N ILE A 212 12.38 -10.08 -12.28
CA ILE A 212 12.23 -10.95 -11.11
C ILE A 212 11.08 -11.92 -11.34
N ILE A 213 11.30 -13.16 -11.00
CA ILE A 213 10.28 -14.20 -10.95
C ILE A 213 10.00 -14.45 -9.47
N LEU A 214 8.74 -14.27 -9.07
CA LEU A 214 8.25 -14.56 -7.73
C LEU A 214 7.43 -15.84 -7.80
N TYR A 215 7.59 -16.74 -6.84
CA TYR A 215 6.84 -17.98 -6.78
C TYR A 215 6.54 -18.42 -5.36
N LYS A 216 5.44 -19.15 -5.21
CA LYS A 216 5.03 -19.77 -3.93
C LYS A 216 5.87 -21.03 -3.68
N SER A 217 6.26 -21.25 -2.43
CA SER A 217 6.71 -22.56 -1.95
C SER A 217 5.95 -22.93 -0.69
N LYS A 218 5.90 -24.21 -0.38
CA LYS A 218 5.35 -24.70 0.90
C LYS A 218 6.15 -24.08 2.05
N LYS A 219 5.46 -23.77 3.16
CA LYS A 219 6.10 -23.48 4.44
C LYS A 219 6.81 -24.68 5.00
#